data_ce68b8836a9ddcdfa66b48353db4e094
#
_entry.id   ce68b8836a9ddcdfa66b48353db4e094
#
_cell.length_a   1.000
_cell.length_b   1.000
_cell.length_c   1.000
_cell.angle_alpha   90.00
_cell.angle_beta   90.00
_cell.angle_gamma   90.00
#
_symmetry.space_group_name_H-M   'P 1'
#
loop_
_entity.id
_entity.type
_entity.pdbx_description
1 polymer ?
#
loop_
_entity_poly.entity_id
_entity_poly.type
_entity_poly.pdbx_seq_one_letter_code
_entity_poly.pdbx_strand_id
1 'polypeptide(L)'
;ELAQVEAKEAGSVAYMLANGTGKQRARRDGLSKPKSTWRLLFLSAGEIGLAQHMLEAGKKARAGQEVRLADIPADAGAGHGLYENLDDYPDGGALADAIKEAARTHYGHPAREYLLALVAMDMEKLRERLRVLRADFTREALPDNADGQARRVCDRFALIAAGGELATGLNLTGWERGAATRAASICFKAWIAHRGGAGAQEAKAALAQVTRFFELHGESRFSSLDIDTRESRTINRAGFKRQTDGMAEYFVLPEAWKDEVCDGIDATYTARLCVERGLIKPDSEGRATSTH
;
A
#
# COMPACT_ATOMS: atom_id res chain seq x y z
N GLU A 1 -7.64 -5.75 16.82
CA GLU A 1 -6.60 -6.35 15.98
C GLU A 1 -7.20 -6.88 14.68
N LEU A 2 -6.55 -6.60 13.54
CA LEU A 2 -7.02 -7.09 12.25
C LEU A 2 -6.98 -8.63 12.15
N ALA A 3 -6.07 -9.27 12.86
CA ALA A 3 -5.95 -10.72 12.93
C ALA A 3 -7.17 -11.43 13.55
N GLN A 4 -8.02 -10.72 14.29
CA GLN A 4 -9.28 -11.26 14.83
C GLN A 4 -10.40 -11.28 13.77
N VAL A 5 -10.21 -10.62 12.64
CA VAL A 5 -11.13 -10.67 11.50
C VAL A 5 -10.75 -11.88 10.64
N GLU A 6 -11.74 -12.65 10.20
CA GLU A 6 -11.46 -13.74 9.27
C GLU A 6 -10.69 -13.23 8.03
N ALA A 7 -9.61 -13.92 7.67
CA ALA A 7 -8.72 -13.52 6.57
C ALA A 7 -9.47 -13.29 5.24
N LYS A 8 -10.58 -14.02 5.02
CA LYS A 8 -11.46 -13.84 3.85
C LYS A 8 -12.17 -12.48 3.81
N GLU A 9 -12.44 -11.89 4.98
CA GLU A 9 -13.17 -10.63 5.12
C GLU A 9 -12.26 -9.43 5.36
N ALA A 10 -11.00 -9.63 5.76
CA ALA A 10 -10.07 -8.59 6.17
C ALA A 10 -9.97 -7.43 5.15
N GLY A 11 -9.85 -7.77 3.87
CA GLY A 11 -9.82 -6.76 2.81
C GLY A 11 -11.11 -5.93 2.70
N SER A 12 -12.28 -6.54 2.87
CA SER A 12 -13.57 -5.83 2.82
C SER A 12 -13.79 -4.96 4.06
N VAL A 13 -13.30 -5.40 5.22
CA VAL A 13 -13.31 -4.64 6.46
C VAL A 13 -12.42 -3.40 6.34
N ALA A 14 -11.21 -3.55 5.82
CA ALA A 14 -10.30 -2.42 5.55
C ALA A 14 -10.95 -1.37 4.65
N TYR A 15 -11.64 -1.79 3.58
CA TYR A 15 -12.42 -0.88 2.73
C TYR A 15 -13.56 -0.18 3.48
N MET A 16 -14.34 -0.91 4.25
CA MET A 16 -15.47 -0.37 5.00
C MET A 16 -15.00 0.69 6.01
N LEU A 17 -13.97 0.37 6.78
CA LEU A 17 -13.39 1.28 7.77
C LEU A 17 -12.89 2.58 7.10
N ALA A 18 -12.11 2.46 6.05
CA ALA A 18 -11.54 3.61 5.35
C ALA A 18 -12.58 4.45 4.60
N ASN A 19 -13.68 3.84 4.12
CA ASN A 19 -14.77 4.56 3.46
C ASN A 19 -15.67 5.31 4.44
N GLY A 20 -15.54 5.07 5.75
CA GLY A 20 -16.31 5.76 6.79
C GLY A 20 -17.81 5.44 6.77
N THR A 21 -18.21 4.30 6.17
CA THR A 21 -19.61 3.90 6.09
C THR A 21 -19.80 2.42 6.37
N GLY A 22 -20.76 2.08 7.23
CA GLY A 22 -21.14 0.71 7.53
C GLY A 22 -21.88 0.00 6.39
N LYS A 23 -22.04 -1.32 6.53
CA LYS A 23 -22.85 -2.13 5.59
C LYS A 23 -24.30 -1.69 5.63
N GLN A 24 -24.95 -1.58 4.46
CA GLN A 24 -26.38 -1.37 4.36
C GLN A 24 -27.11 -2.63 4.88
N ARG A 25 -28.05 -2.44 5.79
CA ARG A 25 -28.86 -3.53 6.34
C ARG A 25 -30.34 -3.24 6.14
N ALA A 26 -31.14 -4.27 5.88
CA ALA A 26 -32.58 -4.16 5.86
C ALA A 26 -33.17 -4.26 7.28
N ARG A 27 -34.31 -3.62 7.50
CA ARG A 27 -35.17 -3.83 8.65
C ARG A 27 -36.04 -5.07 8.45
N ARG A 28 -36.73 -5.52 9.50
CA ARG A 28 -37.63 -6.64 9.45
C ARG A 28 -38.83 -6.40 8.52
N ASP A 29 -39.17 -5.13 8.30
CA ASP A 29 -40.22 -4.62 7.41
C ASP A 29 -39.77 -4.43 5.96
N GLY A 30 -38.55 -4.83 5.60
CA GLY A 30 -37.97 -4.68 4.27
C GLY A 30 -37.37 -3.29 3.98
N LEU A 31 -37.56 -2.31 4.85
CA LEU A 31 -37.00 -0.97 4.68
C LEU A 31 -35.48 -0.94 5.02
N SER A 32 -34.78 -0.04 4.39
CA SER A 32 -33.35 0.19 4.69
C SER A 32 -33.16 0.79 6.08
N LYS A 33 -32.21 0.24 6.86
CA LYS A 33 -31.71 0.92 8.06
C LYS A 33 -30.84 2.10 7.66
N PRO A 34 -30.83 3.21 8.44
CA PRO A 34 -29.83 4.26 8.27
C PRO A 34 -28.42 3.68 8.31
N LYS A 35 -27.53 4.11 7.40
CA LYS A 35 -26.12 3.73 7.43
C LYS A 35 -25.43 4.42 8.59
N SER A 36 -24.64 3.66 9.35
CA SER A 36 -23.68 4.26 10.26
C SER A 36 -22.55 4.91 9.46
N THR A 37 -22.19 6.14 9.80
CA THR A 37 -21.10 6.88 9.17
C THR A 37 -20.12 7.35 10.22
N TRP A 38 -18.84 7.45 9.85
CA TRP A 38 -17.77 7.95 10.71
C TRP A 38 -16.68 8.65 9.91
N ARG A 39 -15.92 9.51 10.59
CA ARG A 39 -14.69 10.13 10.08
C ARG A 39 -13.62 9.95 11.13
N LEU A 40 -12.83 8.90 11.01
CA LEU A 40 -11.82 8.49 11.99
C LEU A 40 -10.55 8.08 11.28
N LEU A 41 -9.42 8.28 11.95
CA LEU A 41 -8.19 7.56 11.68
C LEU A 41 -8.17 6.33 12.57
N PHE A 42 -7.80 5.20 12.01
CA PHE A 42 -7.67 3.95 12.73
C PHE A 42 -6.19 3.64 12.91
N LEU A 43 -5.80 3.33 14.14
CA LEU A 43 -4.51 2.73 14.46
C LEU A 43 -4.78 1.29 14.90
N SER A 44 -4.09 0.34 14.28
CA SER A 44 -4.18 -1.08 14.61
C SER A 44 -2.78 -1.63 14.78
N ALA A 45 -2.58 -2.47 15.78
CA ALA A 45 -1.38 -3.27 15.92
C ALA A 45 -1.70 -4.73 15.57
N GLY A 46 -0.73 -5.45 15.04
CA GLY A 46 -0.86 -6.85 14.68
C GLY A 46 0.51 -7.47 14.40
N GLU A 47 0.60 -8.79 14.51
CA GLU A 47 1.82 -9.55 14.25
C GLU A 47 2.11 -9.66 12.75
N ILE A 48 1.06 -9.59 11.91
CA ILE A 48 1.15 -9.66 10.45
C ILE A 48 0.37 -8.53 9.81
N GLY A 49 0.83 -8.08 8.63
CA GLY A 49 0.16 -7.08 7.82
C GLY A 49 -1.06 -7.62 7.07
N LEU A 50 -1.89 -6.70 6.52
CA LEU A 50 -3.10 -7.05 5.79
C LEU A 50 -2.85 -8.01 4.62
N ALA A 51 -1.80 -7.76 3.84
CA ALA A 51 -1.47 -8.57 2.66
C ALA A 51 -1.14 -10.02 3.05
N GLN A 52 -0.35 -10.20 4.09
CA GLN A 52 0.00 -11.52 4.62
C GLN A 52 -1.22 -12.24 5.18
N HIS A 53 -2.03 -11.56 5.97
CA HIS A 53 -3.25 -12.14 6.54
C HIS A 53 -4.23 -12.61 5.45
N MET A 54 -4.39 -11.84 4.36
CA MET A 54 -5.22 -12.26 3.23
C MET A 54 -4.62 -13.44 2.46
N LEU A 55 -3.28 -13.51 2.36
CA LEU A 55 -2.58 -14.59 1.68
C LEU A 55 -2.79 -15.94 2.38
N GLU A 56 -2.90 -15.99 3.72
CA GLU A 56 -3.23 -17.18 4.49
C GLU A 56 -4.58 -17.80 4.09
N ALA A 57 -5.51 -16.98 3.61
CA ALA A 57 -6.79 -17.45 3.04
C ALA A 57 -6.74 -17.69 1.52
N GLY A 58 -5.55 -17.73 0.90
CA GLY A 58 -5.36 -17.89 -0.53
C GLY A 58 -5.79 -16.68 -1.36
N LYS A 59 -5.92 -15.49 -0.75
CA LYS A 59 -6.32 -14.25 -1.43
C LYS A 59 -5.13 -13.30 -1.53
N LYS A 60 -4.96 -12.68 -2.69
CA LYS A 60 -4.00 -11.59 -2.87
C LYS A 60 -4.65 -10.26 -2.45
N ALA A 61 -3.96 -9.47 -1.64
CA ALA A 61 -4.37 -8.10 -1.35
C ALA A 61 -4.30 -7.26 -2.64
N ARG A 62 -5.27 -6.37 -2.82
CA ARG A 62 -5.26 -5.40 -3.91
C ARG A 62 -4.62 -4.11 -3.44
N ALA A 63 -3.90 -3.43 -4.30
CA ALA A 63 -3.22 -2.17 -3.98
C ALA A 63 -4.15 -1.10 -3.36
N GLY A 64 -5.43 -1.09 -3.74
CA GLY A 64 -6.44 -0.24 -3.09
C GLY A 64 -6.74 -0.59 -1.64
N GLN A 65 -6.49 -1.82 -1.19
CA GLN A 65 -6.64 -2.25 0.21
C GLN A 65 -5.42 -1.83 1.03
N GLU A 66 -4.23 -2.08 0.53
CA GLU A 66 -2.95 -1.70 1.14
C GLU A 66 -2.82 -0.19 1.35
N VAL A 67 -3.34 0.62 0.41
CA VAL A 67 -3.39 2.08 0.56
C VAL A 67 -4.35 2.53 1.66
N ARG A 68 -5.40 1.77 1.96
CA ARG A 68 -6.38 2.11 2.99
C ARG A 68 -5.91 1.75 4.39
N LEU A 69 -5.11 0.72 4.50
CA LEU A 69 -4.42 0.32 5.72
C LEU A 69 -2.92 0.31 5.43
N ALA A 70 -2.25 1.39 5.80
CA ALA A 70 -0.81 1.51 5.60
C ALA A 70 -0.07 0.71 6.69
N ASP A 71 0.55 -0.40 6.29
CA ASP A 71 1.36 -1.22 7.20
C ASP A 71 2.72 -0.55 7.44
N ILE A 72 3.01 -0.24 8.69
CA ILE A 72 4.26 0.36 9.12
C ILE A 72 4.99 -0.67 9.98
N PRO A 73 6.26 -1.00 9.69
CA PRO A 73 7.05 -1.82 10.59
C PRO A 73 7.06 -1.22 12.00
N ALA A 74 6.73 -2.04 13.00
CA ALA A 74 6.66 -1.57 14.39
C ALA A 74 8.05 -1.50 15.06
N ASP A 75 9.04 -2.24 14.55
CA ASP A 75 10.41 -2.20 15.06
C ASP A 75 11.09 -0.89 14.67
N ALA A 76 11.51 -0.12 15.67
CA ALA A 76 12.24 1.14 15.48
C ALA A 76 13.71 0.93 15.03
N GLY A 77 14.21 -0.31 15.01
CA GLY A 77 15.55 -0.66 14.56
C GLY A 77 16.66 -0.43 15.60
N ALA A 78 16.31 -0.05 16.82
CA ALA A 78 17.26 0.20 17.92
C ALA A 78 17.51 -1.04 18.80
N GLY A 79 16.91 -2.19 18.49
CA GLY A 79 16.99 -3.42 19.30
C GLY A 79 16.06 -3.43 20.50
N HIS A 80 15.16 -2.45 20.61
CA HIS A 80 14.21 -2.30 21.71
C HIS A 80 12.76 -2.41 21.23
N GLY A 81 12.54 -3.06 20.08
CA GLY A 81 11.23 -3.22 19.46
C GLY A 81 10.64 -1.88 19.03
N LEU A 82 9.52 -1.48 19.60
CA LEU A 82 8.81 -0.23 19.26
C LEU A 82 9.59 1.05 19.65
N TYR A 83 10.54 0.94 20.57
CA TYR A 83 11.21 2.09 21.18
C TYR A 83 12.57 2.37 20.56
N GLU A 84 12.83 3.63 20.20
CA GLU A 84 14.14 4.10 19.76
C GLU A 84 15.08 4.33 20.96
N ASN A 85 14.53 4.74 22.10
CA ASN A 85 15.25 5.02 23.33
C ASN A 85 14.44 4.45 24.52
N LEU A 86 15.13 3.90 25.50
CA LEU A 86 14.53 3.38 26.73
C LEU A 86 14.63 4.39 27.89
N ASP A 87 15.31 5.53 27.67
CA ASP A 87 15.67 6.48 28.72
C ASP A 87 16.33 5.73 29.91
N ASP A 88 15.79 5.86 31.13
CA ASP A 88 16.34 5.22 32.33
C ASP A 88 15.75 3.82 32.60
N TYR A 89 14.95 3.25 31.69
CA TYR A 89 14.33 1.95 31.87
C TYR A 89 15.24 0.80 31.40
N PRO A 90 15.25 -0.35 32.12
CA PRO A 90 16.16 -1.45 31.81
C PRO A 90 15.84 -2.16 30.48
N ASP A 91 14.58 -2.16 30.05
CA ASP A 91 14.11 -2.76 28.82
C ASP A 91 12.77 -2.15 28.33
N GLY A 92 12.35 -2.52 27.11
CA GLY A 92 11.11 -2.03 26.52
C GLY A 92 9.84 -2.47 27.25
N GLY A 93 9.87 -3.59 27.97
CA GLY A 93 8.77 -4.07 28.80
C GLY A 93 8.54 -3.15 30.01
N ALA A 94 9.63 -2.82 30.72
CA ALA A 94 9.59 -1.90 31.86
C ALA A 94 9.10 -0.49 31.43
N LEU A 95 9.57 0.03 30.29
CA LEU A 95 9.08 1.29 29.73
C LEU A 95 7.59 1.20 29.37
N ALA A 96 7.15 0.12 28.72
CA ALA A 96 5.74 -0.08 28.38
C ALA A 96 4.84 -0.12 29.62
N ASP A 97 5.26 -0.77 30.67
CA ASP A 97 4.50 -0.85 31.92
C ASP A 97 4.44 0.51 32.65
N ALA A 98 5.52 1.27 32.63
CA ALA A 98 5.53 2.64 33.14
C ALA A 98 4.56 3.55 32.37
N ILE A 99 4.55 3.46 31.03
CA ILE A 99 3.59 4.21 30.17
C ILE A 99 2.14 3.79 30.49
N LYS A 100 1.86 2.48 30.66
CA LYS A 100 0.51 2.01 31.01
C LYS A 100 0.07 2.53 32.37
N GLU A 101 0.94 2.53 33.37
CA GLU A 101 0.62 3.03 34.70
C GLU A 101 0.40 4.57 34.68
N ALA A 102 1.26 5.31 33.98
CA ALA A 102 1.06 6.73 33.78
C ALA A 102 -0.29 7.04 33.10
N ALA A 103 -0.65 6.25 32.07
CA ALA A 103 -1.91 6.39 31.36
C ALA A 103 -3.15 6.06 32.20
N ARG A 104 -3.02 5.19 33.22
CA ARG A 104 -4.10 4.92 34.18
C ARG A 104 -4.33 6.06 35.17
N THR A 105 -3.25 6.74 35.54
CA THR A 105 -3.27 7.84 36.51
C THR A 105 -3.59 9.18 35.85
N HIS A 106 -3.06 9.40 34.65
CA HIS A 106 -3.15 10.66 33.90
C HIS A 106 -3.80 10.44 32.53
N TYR A 107 -5.12 10.60 32.44
CA TYR A 107 -5.86 10.37 31.20
C TYR A 107 -6.87 11.48 30.90
N GLY A 108 -7.18 11.63 29.61
CA GLY A 108 -8.25 12.48 29.11
C GLY A 108 -7.94 13.98 29.00
N HIS A 109 -7.00 14.51 29.75
CA HIS A 109 -6.68 15.95 29.77
C HIS A 109 -6.18 16.49 28.42
N PRO A 110 -5.17 15.89 27.75
CA PRO A 110 -4.66 16.44 26.51
C PRO A 110 -5.71 16.48 25.41
N ALA A 111 -6.53 15.44 25.28
CA ALA A 111 -7.58 15.39 24.26
C ALA A 111 -8.66 16.43 24.48
N ARG A 112 -9.07 16.62 25.75
CA ARG A 112 -10.08 17.63 26.12
C ARG A 112 -9.58 19.05 25.84
N GLU A 113 -8.38 19.38 26.28
CA GLU A 113 -7.78 20.71 26.09
C GLU A 113 -7.55 20.99 24.60
N TYR A 114 -7.12 19.97 23.84
CA TYR A 114 -6.97 20.08 22.40
C TYR A 114 -8.29 20.44 21.71
N LEU A 115 -9.37 19.73 22.03
CA LEU A 115 -10.70 20.01 21.46
C LEU A 115 -11.23 21.36 21.86
N LEU A 116 -11.08 21.78 23.12
CA LEU A 116 -11.47 23.11 23.58
C LEU A 116 -10.73 24.24 22.83
N ALA A 117 -9.41 24.04 22.62
CA ALA A 117 -8.63 25.00 21.87
C ALA A 117 -9.05 25.04 20.39
N LEU A 118 -9.30 23.88 19.75
CA LEU A 118 -9.77 23.86 18.37
C LEU A 118 -11.13 24.55 18.17
N VAL A 119 -12.07 24.32 19.08
CA VAL A 119 -13.40 24.95 19.02
C VAL A 119 -13.34 26.47 19.23
N ALA A 120 -12.37 26.96 20.00
CA ALA A 120 -12.15 28.37 20.23
C ALA A 120 -11.40 29.08 19.08
N MET A 121 -10.77 28.34 18.17
CA MET A 121 -10.02 28.89 17.04
C MET A 121 -10.95 29.42 15.95
N ASP A 122 -10.52 30.49 15.28
CA ASP A 122 -11.10 30.91 14.01
C ASP A 122 -10.91 29.81 12.95
N MET A 123 -12.02 29.37 12.38
CA MET A 123 -12.03 28.21 11.46
C MET A 123 -11.26 28.46 10.17
N GLU A 124 -11.25 29.68 9.65
CA GLU A 124 -10.50 29.97 8.41
C GLU A 124 -8.99 29.98 8.69
N LYS A 125 -8.56 30.52 9.79
CA LYS A 125 -7.16 30.48 10.22
C LYS A 125 -6.70 29.08 10.51
N LEU A 126 -7.54 28.24 11.13
CA LEU A 126 -7.23 26.85 11.38
C LEU A 126 -7.09 26.05 10.08
N ARG A 127 -8.01 26.24 9.13
CA ARG A 127 -7.96 25.60 7.81
C ARG A 127 -6.69 26.00 7.06
N GLU A 128 -6.36 27.27 7.03
CA GLU A 128 -5.16 27.76 6.38
C GLU A 128 -3.90 27.20 7.03
N ARG A 129 -3.82 27.17 8.34
CA ARG A 129 -2.69 26.59 9.06
C ARG A 129 -2.52 25.08 8.76
N LEU A 130 -3.61 24.32 8.77
CA LEU A 130 -3.60 22.91 8.40
C LEU A 130 -3.17 22.72 6.95
N ARG A 131 -3.64 23.57 6.04
CA ARG A 131 -3.26 23.54 4.63
C ARG A 131 -1.74 23.72 4.45
N VAL A 132 -1.17 24.71 5.13
CA VAL A 132 0.26 24.99 5.07
C VAL A 132 1.07 23.82 5.64
N LEU A 133 0.76 23.37 6.87
CA LEU A 133 1.48 22.25 7.50
C LEU A 133 1.45 20.96 6.64
N ARG A 134 0.30 20.65 6.05
CA ARG A 134 0.17 19.48 5.16
C ARG A 134 0.96 19.65 3.86
N ALA A 135 0.94 20.85 3.28
CA ALA A 135 1.68 21.12 2.06
C ALA A 135 3.20 21.04 2.29
N ASP A 136 3.67 21.57 3.41
CA ASP A 136 5.08 21.49 3.79
C ASP A 136 5.53 20.04 4.00
N PHE A 137 4.75 19.26 4.76
CA PHE A 137 5.02 17.84 4.93
C PHE A 137 5.08 17.10 3.59
N THR A 138 4.10 17.31 2.71
CA THR A 138 4.03 16.64 1.41
C THR A 138 5.23 17.00 0.55
N ARG A 139 5.65 18.28 0.54
CA ARG A 139 6.81 18.74 -0.21
C ARG A 139 8.12 18.06 0.26
N GLU A 140 8.26 17.84 1.57
CA GLU A 140 9.49 17.28 2.16
C GLU A 140 9.52 15.75 2.16
N ALA A 141 8.37 15.10 2.31
CA ALA A 141 8.31 13.66 2.52
C ALA A 141 8.00 12.87 1.25
N LEU A 142 7.27 13.45 0.28
CA LEU A 142 6.80 12.75 -0.90
C LEU A 142 7.88 12.72 -1.99
N PRO A 143 8.34 11.53 -2.45
CA PRO A 143 9.26 11.44 -3.57
C PRO A 143 8.66 11.97 -4.88
N ASP A 144 9.50 12.55 -5.76
CA ASP A 144 9.07 13.13 -7.03
C ASP A 144 8.35 12.12 -7.95
N ASN A 145 8.79 10.86 -7.92
CA ASN A 145 8.22 9.78 -8.72
C ASN A 145 7.05 9.06 -8.04
N ALA A 146 6.43 9.66 -7.02
CA ALA A 146 5.33 9.06 -6.28
C ALA A 146 4.07 8.90 -7.12
N ASP A 147 3.49 7.71 -7.08
CA ASP A 147 2.20 7.43 -7.70
C ASP A 147 1.03 8.05 -6.90
N GLY A 148 -0.18 7.99 -7.48
CA GLY A 148 -1.37 8.53 -6.82
C GLY A 148 -1.76 7.78 -5.52
N GLN A 149 -1.27 6.56 -5.31
CA GLN A 149 -1.48 5.79 -4.09
C GLN A 149 -0.58 6.30 -2.98
N ALA A 150 0.71 6.48 -3.26
CA ALA A 150 1.67 7.05 -2.33
C ALA A 150 1.27 8.46 -1.90
N ARG A 151 0.76 9.29 -2.82
CA ARG A 151 0.20 10.63 -2.51
C ARG A 151 -0.94 10.56 -1.50
N ARG A 152 -1.90 9.65 -1.69
CA ARG A 152 -3.05 9.48 -0.76
C ARG A 152 -2.64 9.02 0.63
N VAL A 153 -1.62 8.18 0.74
CA VAL A 153 -1.08 7.79 2.05
C VAL A 153 -0.29 8.94 2.66
N CYS A 154 0.53 9.64 1.88
CA CYS A 154 1.24 10.85 2.32
C CYS A 154 0.28 11.89 2.92
N ASP A 155 -0.86 12.14 2.28
CA ASP A 155 -1.88 13.07 2.79
C ASP A 155 -2.41 12.73 4.19
N ARG A 156 -2.48 11.43 4.53
CA ARG A 156 -2.88 10.99 5.88
C ARG A 156 -1.78 11.24 6.89
N PHE A 157 -0.54 10.91 6.55
CA PHE A 157 0.62 11.21 7.40
C PHE A 157 0.78 12.72 7.59
N ALA A 158 0.55 13.51 6.54
CA ALA A 158 0.53 14.96 6.62
C ALA A 158 -0.53 15.50 7.59
N LEU A 159 -1.72 14.87 7.62
CA LEU A 159 -2.77 15.23 8.58
C LEU A 159 -2.38 14.87 10.01
N ILE A 160 -1.78 13.69 10.23
CA ILE A 160 -1.29 13.26 11.55
C ILE A 160 -0.20 14.20 12.04
N ALA A 161 0.79 14.51 11.17
CA ALA A 161 1.84 15.48 11.48
C ALA A 161 1.28 16.85 11.86
N ALA A 162 0.34 17.38 11.05
CA ALA A 162 -0.28 18.66 11.31
C ALA A 162 -1.06 18.68 12.64
N GLY A 163 -1.75 17.58 12.98
CA GLY A 163 -2.44 17.43 14.27
C GLY A 163 -1.47 17.46 15.46
N GLY A 164 -0.34 16.75 15.34
CA GLY A 164 0.70 16.74 16.35
C GLY A 164 1.39 18.09 16.52
N GLU A 165 1.70 18.78 15.41
CA GLU A 165 2.29 20.14 15.46
C GLU A 165 1.33 21.18 16.08
N LEU A 166 0.03 21.05 15.82
CA LEU A 166 -0.98 21.89 16.49
C LEU A 166 -1.01 21.62 17.99
N ALA A 167 -1.00 20.35 18.42
CA ALA A 167 -0.99 19.99 19.83
C ALA A 167 0.30 20.48 20.53
N THR A 168 1.44 20.36 19.84
CA THR A 168 2.73 20.88 20.32
C THR A 168 2.70 22.42 20.44
N GLY A 169 2.12 23.11 19.46
CA GLY A 169 1.96 24.56 19.50
C GLY A 169 1.02 25.06 20.62
N LEU A 170 0.16 24.17 21.12
CA LEU A 170 -0.72 24.40 22.28
C LEU A 170 -0.09 23.97 23.61
N ASN A 171 1.17 23.52 23.61
CA ASN A 171 1.90 23.00 24.78
C ASN A 171 1.25 21.76 25.44
N LEU A 172 0.58 20.92 24.63
CA LEU A 172 -0.12 19.72 25.14
C LEU A 172 0.72 18.46 25.09
N THR A 173 1.77 18.42 24.25
CA THR A 173 2.58 17.21 24.03
C THR A 173 3.89 17.20 24.80
N GLY A 174 4.41 18.37 25.19
CA GLY A 174 5.77 18.50 25.71
C GLY A 174 6.86 18.29 24.64
N TRP A 175 6.50 18.10 23.38
CA TRP A 175 7.43 17.88 22.29
C TRP A 175 8.01 19.19 21.75
N GLU A 176 9.18 19.10 21.15
CA GLU A 176 9.75 20.19 20.37
C GLU A 176 8.97 20.38 19.05
N ARG A 177 8.99 21.61 18.55
CA ARG A 177 8.41 21.91 17.24
C ARG A 177 9.10 21.08 16.15
N GLY A 178 8.31 20.52 15.27
CA GLY A 178 8.78 19.64 14.20
C GLY A 178 8.92 18.16 14.61
N ALA A 179 8.75 17.81 15.88
CA ALA A 179 8.85 16.42 16.34
C ALA A 179 7.77 15.53 15.71
N ALA A 180 6.52 15.99 15.68
CA ALA A 180 5.43 15.25 15.05
C ALA A 180 5.64 15.10 13.54
N THR A 181 6.13 16.12 12.87
CA THR A 181 6.48 16.10 11.45
C THR A 181 7.59 15.10 11.16
N ARG A 182 8.66 15.09 11.96
CA ARG A 182 9.77 14.12 11.82
C ARG A 182 9.29 12.69 12.02
N ALA A 183 8.55 12.42 13.09
CA ALA A 183 8.02 11.10 13.38
C ALA A 183 7.09 10.58 12.27
N ALA A 184 6.16 11.38 11.81
CA ALA A 184 5.28 11.04 10.69
C ALA A 184 6.05 10.80 9.38
N SER A 185 7.12 11.56 9.14
CA SER A 185 7.99 11.37 7.96
C SER A 185 8.76 10.05 8.03
N ILE A 186 9.28 9.66 9.21
CA ILE A 186 9.94 8.37 9.43
C ILE A 186 8.96 7.24 9.14
N CYS A 187 7.76 7.28 9.72
CA CYS A 187 6.73 6.27 9.48
C CYS A 187 6.30 6.18 8.01
N PHE A 188 6.13 7.32 7.34
CA PHE A 188 5.79 7.34 5.92
C PHE A 188 6.90 6.76 5.04
N LYS A 189 8.16 7.09 5.31
CA LYS A 189 9.32 6.54 4.60
C LYS A 189 9.48 5.04 4.85
N ALA A 190 9.25 4.58 6.09
CA ALA A 190 9.24 3.16 6.41
C ALA A 190 8.14 2.40 5.64
N TRP A 191 6.93 2.97 5.55
CA TRP A 191 5.87 2.43 4.71
C TRP A 191 6.25 2.38 3.23
N ILE A 192 6.85 3.45 2.67
CA ILE A 192 7.33 3.48 1.28
C ILE A 192 8.36 2.37 1.04
N ALA A 193 9.32 2.19 1.95
CA ALA A 193 10.34 1.15 1.85
C ALA A 193 9.71 -0.25 1.93
N HIS A 194 8.83 -0.48 2.90
CA HIS A 194 8.12 -1.76 3.08
C HIS A 194 7.26 -2.11 1.86
N ARG A 195 6.61 -1.13 1.25
CA ARG A 195 5.86 -1.28 0.00
C ARG A 195 6.76 -1.59 -1.22
N GLY A 196 8.08 -1.44 -1.12
CA GLY A 196 9.01 -1.59 -2.25
C GLY A 196 9.15 -0.35 -3.12
N GLY A 197 8.85 0.83 -2.58
CA GLY A 197 9.08 2.15 -3.21
C GLY A 197 7.81 2.94 -3.53
N ALA A 198 8.01 4.17 -3.98
CA ALA A 198 6.94 5.14 -4.22
C ALA A 198 6.21 5.00 -5.57
N GLY A 199 6.75 4.22 -6.50
CA GLY A 199 6.18 4.01 -7.84
C GLY A 199 5.01 3.03 -7.85
N ALA A 200 4.35 2.91 -9.00
CA ALA A 200 3.19 2.06 -9.19
C ALA A 200 3.52 0.57 -8.96
N GLN A 201 3.08 0.00 -7.86
CA GLN A 201 3.37 -1.38 -7.48
C GLN A 201 2.71 -2.39 -8.40
N GLU A 202 1.52 -2.08 -8.89
CA GLU A 202 0.81 -2.91 -9.87
C GLU A 202 1.64 -3.08 -11.14
N ALA A 203 2.29 -1.99 -11.59
CA ALA A 203 3.19 -2.05 -12.75
C ALA A 203 4.43 -2.91 -12.49
N LYS A 204 5.06 -2.75 -11.31
CA LYS A 204 6.22 -3.57 -10.93
C LYS A 204 5.86 -5.05 -10.81
N ALA A 205 4.74 -5.36 -10.16
CA ALA A 205 4.26 -6.72 -9.99
C ALA A 205 3.93 -7.37 -11.33
N ALA A 206 3.28 -6.63 -12.24
CA ALA A 206 2.95 -7.10 -13.57
C ALA A 206 4.23 -7.43 -14.38
N LEU A 207 5.21 -6.54 -14.38
CA LEU A 207 6.49 -6.78 -15.07
C LEU A 207 7.25 -7.96 -14.47
N ALA A 208 7.32 -8.08 -13.14
CA ALA A 208 7.97 -9.19 -12.47
C ALA A 208 7.29 -10.53 -12.80
N GLN A 209 5.95 -10.55 -12.89
CA GLN A 209 5.19 -11.74 -13.28
C GLN A 209 5.49 -12.15 -14.73
N VAL A 210 5.53 -11.19 -15.67
CA VAL A 210 5.91 -11.43 -17.06
C VAL A 210 7.33 -12.01 -17.11
N THR A 211 8.31 -11.37 -16.49
CA THR A 211 9.70 -11.83 -16.45
C THR A 211 9.79 -13.25 -15.91
N ARG A 212 9.17 -13.52 -14.78
CA ARG A 212 9.16 -14.84 -14.15
C ARG A 212 8.57 -15.93 -15.07
N PHE A 213 7.53 -15.63 -15.84
CA PHE A 213 6.94 -16.58 -16.77
C PHE A 213 7.97 -17.01 -17.83
N PHE A 214 8.69 -16.07 -18.42
CA PHE A 214 9.72 -16.38 -19.43
C PHE A 214 10.94 -17.08 -18.84
N GLU A 215 11.37 -16.71 -17.63
CA GLU A 215 12.44 -17.42 -16.91
C GLU A 215 12.12 -18.89 -16.69
N LEU A 216 10.88 -19.20 -16.31
CA LEU A 216 10.43 -20.57 -16.03
C LEU A 216 10.10 -21.38 -17.29
N HIS A 217 9.59 -20.76 -18.33
CA HIS A 217 8.95 -21.43 -19.45
C HIS A 217 9.54 -21.12 -20.84
N GLY A 218 10.43 -20.13 -20.94
CA GLY A 218 10.97 -19.66 -22.22
C GLY A 218 11.68 -20.74 -23.03
N GLU A 219 12.33 -21.70 -22.38
CA GLU A 219 12.99 -22.80 -23.08
C GLU A 219 12.06 -24.00 -23.37
N SER A 220 11.12 -24.29 -22.49
CA SER A 220 10.33 -25.53 -22.53
C SER A 220 9.00 -25.43 -23.27
N ARG A 221 8.39 -24.22 -23.33
CA ARG A 221 7.02 -24.03 -23.84
C ARG A 221 6.92 -23.24 -25.14
N PHE A 222 8.05 -22.89 -25.74
CA PHE A 222 8.08 -22.11 -27.00
C PHE A 222 8.77 -22.95 -28.08
N SER A 223 8.07 -23.25 -29.18
CA SER A 223 8.62 -23.94 -30.33
C SER A 223 9.48 -22.99 -31.15
N SER A 224 10.66 -23.45 -31.60
CA SER A 224 11.51 -22.64 -32.50
C SER A 224 10.85 -22.48 -33.87
N LEU A 225 10.93 -21.28 -34.43
CA LEU A 225 10.57 -20.99 -35.82
C LEU A 225 11.76 -21.19 -36.79
N ASP A 226 12.98 -21.27 -36.25
CA ASP A 226 14.22 -21.34 -37.04
C ASP A 226 14.65 -22.78 -37.42
N ILE A 227 14.01 -23.78 -36.82
CA ILE A 227 14.33 -25.21 -37.06
C ILE A 227 13.10 -25.91 -37.63
N ASP A 228 13.28 -26.72 -38.65
CA ASP A 228 12.21 -27.57 -39.18
C ASP A 228 11.80 -28.62 -38.12
N THR A 229 10.75 -28.26 -37.36
CA THR A 229 10.37 -28.89 -36.08
C THR A 229 9.48 -30.13 -36.28
N ARG A 230 9.69 -30.94 -37.33
CA ARG A 230 8.92 -32.15 -37.48
C ARG A 230 9.13 -33.18 -36.36
N GLU A 231 10.16 -32.99 -35.51
CA GLU A 231 10.53 -33.92 -34.43
C GLU A 231 10.35 -33.39 -33.00
N SER A 232 10.14 -32.06 -32.76
CA SER A 232 10.02 -31.55 -31.39
C SER A 232 8.56 -31.24 -31.04
N ARG A 233 7.96 -32.11 -30.22
CA ARG A 233 6.61 -31.94 -29.69
C ARG A 233 6.67 -31.08 -28.40
N THR A 234 6.40 -29.80 -28.51
CA THR A 234 6.25 -28.89 -27.34
C THR A 234 4.94 -29.20 -26.62
N ILE A 235 5.01 -29.63 -25.35
CA ILE A 235 3.84 -29.89 -24.51
C ILE A 235 3.36 -28.56 -23.92
N ASN A 236 2.05 -28.34 -23.90
CA ASN A 236 1.44 -27.09 -23.37
C ASN A 236 2.07 -25.84 -23.99
N ARG A 237 2.07 -25.75 -25.32
CA ARG A 237 2.72 -24.67 -26.04
C ARG A 237 2.14 -23.31 -25.64
N ALA A 238 2.99 -22.42 -25.13
CA ALA A 238 2.64 -21.01 -24.83
C ALA A 238 2.87 -20.08 -26.02
N GLY A 239 3.70 -20.52 -27.02
CA GLY A 239 4.01 -19.70 -28.17
C GLY A 239 5.13 -20.25 -29.03
N PHE A 240 5.75 -19.35 -29.79
CA PHE A 240 6.89 -19.60 -30.64
C PHE A 240 8.05 -18.71 -30.27
N LYS A 241 9.28 -19.12 -30.59
CA LYS A 241 10.49 -18.31 -30.44
C LYS A 241 11.32 -18.31 -31.71
N ARG A 242 12.01 -17.19 -31.95
CA ARG A 242 12.94 -17.03 -33.06
C ARG A 242 14.21 -16.37 -32.53
N GLN A 243 15.35 -16.73 -33.05
CA GLN A 243 16.60 -16.04 -32.78
C GLN A 243 16.80 -14.93 -33.79
N THR A 244 16.96 -13.68 -33.31
CA THR A 244 17.22 -12.51 -34.17
C THR A 244 18.40 -11.79 -33.56
N ASP A 245 19.51 -11.67 -34.29
CA ASP A 245 20.75 -10.98 -33.84
C ASP A 245 21.27 -11.41 -32.45
N GLY A 246 21.18 -12.73 -32.17
CA GLY A 246 21.64 -13.31 -30.90
C GLY A 246 20.68 -13.13 -29.73
N MET A 247 19.50 -12.51 -29.94
CA MET A 247 18.46 -12.37 -28.96
C MET A 247 17.26 -13.25 -29.27
N ALA A 248 16.66 -13.85 -28.26
CA ALA A 248 15.42 -14.60 -28.38
C ALA A 248 14.21 -13.68 -28.44
N GLU A 249 13.45 -13.74 -29.54
CA GLU A 249 12.17 -13.07 -29.72
C GLU A 249 11.04 -14.08 -29.50
N TYR A 250 10.09 -13.77 -28.62
CA TYR A 250 9.00 -14.66 -28.25
C TYR A 250 7.67 -14.17 -28.83
N PHE A 251 6.94 -15.07 -29.46
CA PHE A 251 5.57 -14.85 -29.97
C PHE A 251 4.62 -15.64 -29.08
N VAL A 252 3.93 -14.94 -28.18
CA VAL A 252 3.04 -15.55 -27.18
C VAL A 252 1.65 -15.73 -27.77
N LEU A 253 1.05 -16.91 -27.59
CA LEU A 253 -0.35 -17.14 -27.99
C LEU A 253 -1.29 -16.27 -27.13
N PRO A 254 -2.36 -15.70 -27.71
CA PRO A 254 -3.28 -14.80 -26.97
C PRO A 254 -3.86 -15.43 -25.70
N GLU A 255 -4.26 -16.69 -25.73
CA GLU A 255 -4.78 -17.41 -24.56
C GLU A 255 -3.71 -17.60 -23.49
N ALA A 256 -2.49 -18.00 -23.87
CA ALA A 256 -1.38 -18.13 -22.95
C ALA A 256 -1.00 -16.79 -22.32
N TRP A 257 -1.05 -15.69 -23.10
CA TRP A 257 -0.84 -14.36 -22.55
C TRP A 257 -1.87 -14.01 -21.48
N LYS A 258 -3.16 -14.19 -21.79
CA LYS A 258 -4.27 -13.81 -20.93
C LYS A 258 -4.39 -14.70 -19.69
N ASP A 259 -4.33 -16.03 -19.87
CA ASP A 259 -4.72 -16.97 -18.83
C ASP A 259 -3.53 -17.48 -18.01
N GLU A 260 -2.29 -17.34 -18.52
CA GLU A 260 -1.09 -17.85 -17.84
C GLU A 260 -0.08 -16.75 -17.52
N VAL A 261 0.38 -15.95 -18.51
CA VAL A 261 1.33 -14.87 -18.28
C VAL A 261 0.71 -13.81 -17.38
N CYS A 262 -0.55 -13.45 -17.65
CA CYS A 262 -1.30 -12.44 -16.94
C CYS A 262 -2.31 -13.01 -15.93
N ASP A 263 -2.07 -14.23 -15.42
CA ASP A 263 -2.97 -14.84 -14.43
C ASP A 263 -3.16 -13.91 -13.21
N GLY A 264 -4.43 -13.53 -12.97
CA GLY A 264 -4.84 -12.65 -11.88
C GLY A 264 -4.49 -11.17 -12.04
N ILE A 265 -3.98 -10.73 -13.20
CA ILE A 265 -3.71 -9.32 -13.54
C ILE A 265 -4.38 -8.93 -14.86
N ASP A 266 -4.52 -7.63 -15.10
CA ASP A 266 -5.10 -7.12 -16.36
C ASP A 266 -4.14 -7.30 -17.53
N ALA A 267 -4.48 -8.20 -18.45
CA ALA A 267 -3.66 -8.56 -19.61
C ALA A 267 -3.47 -7.37 -20.58
N THR A 268 -4.49 -6.53 -20.76
CA THR A 268 -4.45 -5.38 -21.66
C THR A 268 -3.55 -4.27 -21.09
N TYR A 269 -3.71 -3.98 -19.79
CA TYR A 269 -2.84 -3.04 -19.09
C TYR A 269 -1.38 -3.53 -19.11
N THR A 270 -1.14 -4.81 -18.81
CA THR A 270 0.20 -5.40 -18.77
C THR A 270 0.87 -5.36 -20.15
N ALA A 271 0.15 -5.66 -21.23
CA ALA A 271 0.67 -5.57 -22.59
C ALA A 271 1.11 -4.14 -22.95
N ARG A 272 0.27 -3.15 -22.65
CA ARG A 272 0.60 -1.72 -22.86
C ARG A 272 1.83 -1.31 -22.05
N LEU A 273 1.90 -1.70 -20.79
CA LEU A 273 3.06 -1.44 -19.92
C LEU A 273 4.34 -2.06 -20.49
N CYS A 274 4.28 -3.29 -21.01
CA CYS A 274 5.41 -3.95 -21.66
C CYS A 274 5.85 -3.23 -22.94
N VAL A 275 4.92 -2.68 -23.73
CA VAL A 275 5.24 -1.82 -24.87
C VAL A 275 5.94 -0.54 -24.42
N GLU A 276 5.42 0.16 -23.42
CA GLU A 276 6.02 1.38 -22.86
C GLU A 276 7.44 1.16 -22.31
N ARG A 277 7.73 -0.06 -21.85
CA ARG A 277 9.05 -0.47 -21.33
C ARG A 277 9.96 -1.11 -22.39
N GLY A 278 9.52 -1.19 -23.65
CA GLY A 278 10.28 -1.78 -24.73
C GLY A 278 10.46 -3.31 -24.66
N LEU A 279 9.65 -3.99 -23.85
CA LEU A 279 9.65 -5.47 -23.71
C LEU A 279 8.80 -6.13 -24.80
N ILE A 280 7.81 -5.46 -25.34
CA ILE A 280 7.00 -5.91 -26.46
C ILE A 280 7.22 -4.93 -27.62
N LYS A 281 7.51 -5.45 -28.80
CA LYS A 281 7.53 -4.68 -30.05
C LYS A 281 6.09 -4.47 -30.50
N PRO A 282 5.61 -3.23 -30.59
CA PRO A 282 4.27 -2.97 -31.10
C PRO A 282 4.20 -3.24 -32.62
N ASP A 283 2.98 -3.47 -33.14
CA ASP A 283 2.72 -3.51 -34.58
C ASP A 283 2.85 -2.09 -35.20
N SER A 284 2.62 -2.00 -36.50
CA SER A 284 2.69 -0.74 -37.25
C SER A 284 1.66 0.33 -36.80
N GLU A 285 0.65 -0.07 -36.02
CA GLU A 285 -0.37 0.81 -35.45
C GLU A 285 -0.14 1.06 -33.94
N GLY A 286 1.00 0.63 -33.39
CA GLY A 286 1.35 0.80 -31.98
C GLY A 286 0.65 -0.15 -31.01
N ARG A 287 0.03 -1.23 -31.50
CA ARG A 287 -0.65 -2.21 -30.68
C ARG A 287 0.31 -3.32 -30.22
N ALA A 288 0.06 -3.86 -29.03
CA ALA A 288 0.84 -4.97 -28.49
C ALA A 288 0.56 -6.35 -29.17
N THR A 289 -0.42 -6.41 -30.07
CA THR A 289 -0.82 -7.62 -30.78
C THR A 289 -0.44 -7.51 -32.26
N SER A 290 0.26 -8.51 -32.77
CA SER A 290 0.51 -8.68 -34.22
C SER A 290 -0.27 -9.88 -34.72
N THR A 291 -1.00 -9.71 -35.81
CA THR A 291 -1.59 -10.83 -36.57
C THR A 291 -0.59 -11.20 -37.68
N HIS A 292 -0.03 -12.39 -37.57
CA HIS A 292 0.78 -13.01 -38.64
C HIS A 292 0.00 -14.10 -39.31
#